data_3f165bedd7b4bcde3bcae7160fbec05a
#
_entry.id   3f165bedd7b4bcde3bcae7160fbec05a
#
_cell.length_a   1.000
_cell.length_b   1.000
_cell.length_c   1.000
_cell.angle_alpha   90.00
_cell.angle_beta   90.00
_cell.angle_gamma   90.00
#
_symmetry.space_group_name_H-M   'P 1'
#
loop_
_entity.id
_entity.type
_entity.pdbx_description
1 polymer ?
#
loop_
_entity_poly.entity_id
_entity_poly.type
_entity_poly.pdbx_seq_one_letter_code
_entity_poly.pdbx_strand_id
1 'polypeptide(L)'
;TEDACLHQYFKEKLERARFILNSIEQRKATLIQIVSFLLDYQNAYLEGGGSLKPLKQEQLADALGISVSTVSRAVRGKYLQYKKTILIKSLFSAPVSSCKKENQISSSAVKEKLFQLIQQEEQVLSDQKLAELLADSGIQISRRAVAKYRTELGIPDSRERRQLKFLTS
;
A
#
# COMPACT_ATOMS: atom_id res chain seq x y z
N THR A 1 -41.87 42.47 0.35
CA THR A 1 -42.86 42.03 1.33
C THR A 1 -42.31 40.81 2.04
N GLU A 2 -42.69 40.62 3.29
CA GLU A 2 -42.12 39.55 4.20
C GLU A 2 -42.17 38.16 3.59
N ASP A 3 -43.22 37.77 2.90
CA ASP A 3 -43.37 36.45 2.28
C ASP A 3 -42.28 36.16 1.21
N ALA A 4 -41.89 37.14 0.42
CA ALA A 4 -40.83 36.97 -0.59
C ALA A 4 -39.46 36.73 0.06
N CYS A 5 -39.18 37.43 1.16
CA CYS A 5 -37.94 37.28 1.93
C CYS A 5 -37.90 35.90 2.59
N LEU A 6 -39.01 35.45 3.16
CA LEU A 6 -39.12 34.13 3.80
C LEU A 6 -38.97 33.01 2.76
N HIS A 7 -39.60 33.15 1.60
CA HIS A 7 -39.47 32.18 0.51
C HIS A 7 -38.04 32.09 -0.01
N GLN A 8 -37.34 33.22 -0.18
CA GLN A 8 -35.95 33.26 -0.59
C GLN A 8 -35.06 32.58 0.43
N TYR A 9 -35.26 32.84 1.74
CA TYR A 9 -34.55 32.21 2.82
C TYR A 9 -34.67 30.68 2.80
N PHE A 10 -35.88 30.13 2.69
CA PHE A 10 -36.09 28.69 2.62
C PHE A 10 -35.49 28.08 1.36
N LYS A 11 -35.56 28.74 0.22
CA LYS A 11 -34.96 28.30 -1.03
C LYS A 11 -33.47 28.12 -0.88
N GLU A 12 -32.76 29.11 -0.34
CA GLU A 12 -31.31 29.03 -0.09
C GLU A 12 -30.93 27.89 0.87
N LYS A 13 -31.72 27.70 1.92
CA LYS A 13 -31.48 26.59 2.87
C LYS A 13 -31.67 25.23 2.23
N LEU A 14 -32.70 25.07 1.41
CA LEU A 14 -32.96 23.83 0.67
C LEU A 14 -31.87 23.54 -0.38
N GLU A 15 -31.42 24.54 -1.11
CA GLU A 15 -30.32 24.40 -2.08
C GLU A 15 -29.03 23.95 -1.37
N ARG A 16 -28.70 24.57 -0.23
CA ARG A 16 -27.56 24.21 0.58
C ARG A 16 -27.66 22.78 1.13
N ALA A 17 -28.83 22.39 1.61
CA ALA A 17 -29.08 21.03 2.09
C ALA A 17 -28.91 20.00 0.97
N ARG A 18 -29.48 20.25 -0.21
CA ARG A 18 -29.31 19.39 -1.40
C ARG A 18 -27.84 19.29 -1.82
N PHE A 19 -27.09 20.39 -1.82
CA PHE A 19 -25.67 20.38 -2.13
C PHE A 19 -24.87 19.49 -1.16
N ILE A 20 -25.16 19.57 0.14
CA ILE A 20 -24.50 18.74 1.16
C ILE A 20 -24.84 17.26 0.95
N LEU A 21 -26.10 16.91 0.73
CA LEU A 21 -26.53 15.53 0.49
C LEU A 21 -25.86 14.95 -0.76
N ASN A 22 -25.89 15.67 -1.87
CA ASN A 22 -25.23 15.24 -3.11
C ASN A 22 -23.70 15.06 -2.90
N SER A 23 -23.06 15.93 -2.11
CA SER A 23 -21.64 15.82 -1.81
C SER A 23 -21.32 14.55 -1.00
N ILE A 24 -22.19 14.19 -0.06
CA ILE A 24 -22.05 12.96 0.74
C ILE A 24 -22.21 11.73 -0.15
N GLU A 25 -23.24 11.72 -1.02
CA GLU A 25 -23.49 10.62 -1.96
C GLU A 25 -22.35 10.43 -2.94
N GLN A 26 -21.81 11.51 -3.50
CA GLN A 26 -20.63 11.47 -4.38
C GLN A 26 -19.40 10.88 -3.68
N ARG A 27 -19.14 11.31 -2.42
CA ARG A 27 -18.02 10.75 -1.65
C ARG A 27 -18.19 9.27 -1.36
N LYS A 28 -19.42 8.83 -1.06
CA LYS A 28 -19.76 7.42 -0.84
C LYS A 28 -19.55 6.62 -2.13
N ALA A 29 -20.07 7.09 -3.25
CA ALA A 29 -19.91 6.43 -4.54
C ALA A 29 -18.45 6.28 -4.95
N THR A 30 -17.66 7.36 -4.82
CA THR A 30 -16.21 7.33 -5.10
C THR A 30 -15.48 6.32 -4.23
N LEU A 31 -15.79 6.27 -2.92
CA LEU A 31 -15.16 5.31 -2.01
C LEU A 31 -15.51 3.87 -2.38
N ILE A 32 -16.76 3.60 -2.74
CA ILE A 32 -17.20 2.26 -3.19
C ILE A 32 -16.43 1.85 -4.45
N GLN A 33 -16.32 2.72 -5.45
CA GLN A 33 -15.56 2.43 -6.68
C GLN A 33 -14.10 2.09 -6.39
N ILE A 34 -13.44 2.89 -5.52
CA ILE A 34 -12.06 2.64 -5.10
C ILE A 34 -11.92 1.28 -4.41
N VAL A 35 -12.81 0.99 -3.46
CA VAL A 35 -12.76 -0.26 -2.69
C VAL A 35 -13.04 -1.46 -3.59
N SER A 36 -14.03 -1.40 -4.47
CA SER A 36 -14.32 -2.47 -5.44
C SER A 36 -13.11 -2.79 -6.31
N PHE A 37 -12.46 -1.76 -6.87
CA PHE A 37 -11.23 -1.96 -7.64
C PHE A 37 -10.12 -2.61 -6.81
N LEU A 38 -9.93 -2.17 -5.57
CA LEU A 38 -8.89 -2.72 -4.70
C LEU A 38 -9.17 -4.18 -4.31
N LEU A 39 -10.43 -4.55 -4.08
CA LEU A 39 -10.84 -5.93 -3.80
C LEU A 39 -10.52 -6.85 -4.98
N ASP A 40 -10.86 -6.44 -6.19
CA ASP A 40 -10.58 -7.21 -7.40
C ASP A 40 -9.07 -7.32 -7.67
N TYR A 41 -8.35 -6.19 -7.57
CA TYR A 41 -6.93 -6.13 -7.88
C TYR A 41 -6.06 -6.87 -6.85
N GLN A 42 -6.38 -6.78 -5.56
CA GLN A 42 -5.63 -7.37 -4.45
C GLN A 42 -6.27 -8.66 -3.91
N ASN A 43 -7.18 -9.29 -4.66
CA ASN A 43 -7.95 -10.44 -4.20
C ASN A 43 -7.06 -11.54 -3.61
N ALA A 44 -6.01 -11.97 -4.32
CA ALA A 44 -5.10 -13.01 -3.85
C ALA A 44 -4.43 -12.68 -2.50
N TYR A 45 -4.04 -11.42 -2.29
CA TYR A 45 -3.50 -10.95 -1.01
C TYR A 45 -4.54 -10.94 0.11
N LEU A 46 -5.75 -10.49 -0.20
CA LEU A 46 -6.85 -10.41 0.78
C LEU A 46 -7.34 -11.80 1.21
N GLU A 47 -7.33 -12.77 0.31
CA GLU A 47 -7.65 -14.18 0.60
C GLU A 47 -6.55 -14.89 1.40
N GLY A 48 -5.35 -14.31 1.50
CA GLY A 48 -4.21 -14.87 2.24
C GLY A 48 -3.33 -15.82 1.44
N GLY A 49 -3.57 -15.95 0.13
CA GLY A 49 -2.83 -16.85 -0.76
C GLY A 49 -1.75 -16.17 -1.62
N GLY A 50 -1.53 -14.87 -1.50
CA GLY A 50 -0.61 -14.14 -2.37
C GLY A 50 0.05 -12.93 -1.74
N SER A 51 1.13 -12.46 -2.39
CA SER A 51 1.80 -11.20 -2.04
C SER A 51 1.00 -10.00 -2.52
N LEU A 52 1.17 -8.86 -1.84
CA LEU A 52 0.56 -7.60 -2.24
C LEU A 52 1.07 -7.18 -3.63
N LYS A 53 0.16 -7.05 -4.60
CA LYS A 53 0.51 -6.56 -5.94
C LYS A 53 0.89 -5.08 -5.88
N PRO A 54 1.94 -4.64 -6.60
CA PRO A 54 2.30 -3.23 -6.64
C PRO A 54 1.20 -2.42 -7.32
N LEU A 55 0.76 -1.37 -6.64
CA LEU A 55 -0.27 -0.46 -7.14
C LEU A 55 0.01 0.95 -6.61
N LYS A 56 0.12 1.92 -7.51
CA LYS A 56 0.21 3.34 -7.17
C LYS A 56 -1.16 3.99 -7.20
N GLN A 57 -1.32 5.09 -6.43
CA GLN A 57 -2.56 5.87 -6.44
C GLN A 57 -2.84 6.50 -7.82
N GLU A 58 -1.79 6.84 -8.58
CA GLU A 58 -1.88 7.34 -9.95
C GLU A 58 -2.55 6.32 -10.87
N GLN A 59 -2.13 5.06 -10.81
CA GLN A 59 -2.68 3.98 -11.64
C GLN A 59 -4.17 3.73 -11.34
N LEU A 60 -4.54 3.79 -10.06
CA LEU A 60 -5.95 3.69 -9.66
C LEU A 60 -6.76 4.90 -10.15
N ALA A 61 -6.20 6.11 -10.01
CA ALA A 61 -6.83 7.34 -10.45
C ALA A 61 -7.12 7.32 -11.96
N ASP A 62 -6.14 6.89 -12.76
CA ASP A 62 -6.27 6.75 -14.21
C ASP A 62 -7.33 5.70 -14.59
N ALA A 63 -7.32 4.54 -13.91
CA ALA A 63 -8.29 3.47 -14.15
C ALA A 63 -9.75 3.87 -13.85
N LEU A 64 -9.96 4.73 -12.85
CA LEU A 64 -11.29 5.20 -12.45
C LEU A 64 -11.68 6.55 -13.07
N GLY A 65 -10.80 7.20 -13.84
CA GLY A 65 -11.04 8.52 -14.44
C GLY A 65 -11.20 9.64 -13.40
N ILE A 66 -10.54 9.55 -12.25
CA ILE A 66 -10.60 10.53 -11.16
C ILE A 66 -9.21 11.09 -10.84
N SER A 67 -9.15 12.23 -10.13
CA SER A 67 -7.85 12.81 -9.75
C SER A 67 -7.15 12.01 -8.64
N VAL A 68 -5.82 11.97 -8.66
CA VAL A 68 -4.99 11.35 -7.61
C VAL A 68 -5.29 11.96 -6.23
N SER A 69 -5.55 13.28 -6.18
CA SER A 69 -5.92 13.96 -4.94
C SER A 69 -7.26 13.49 -4.38
N THR A 70 -8.21 13.10 -5.26
CA THR A 70 -9.49 12.51 -4.87
C THR A 70 -9.27 11.14 -4.25
N VAL A 71 -8.46 10.27 -4.90
CA VAL A 71 -8.08 8.96 -4.35
C VAL A 71 -7.43 9.12 -2.98
N SER A 72 -6.40 9.95 -2.87
CA SER A 72 -5.66 10.18 -1.62
C SER A 72 -6.56 10.64 -0.47
N ARG A 73 -7.48 11.58 -0.74
CA ARG A 73 -8.46 12.05 0.26
C ARG A 73 -9.49 10.98 0.63
N ALA A 74 -9.96 10.21 -0.35
CA ALA A 74 -10.97 9.17 -0.12
C ALA A 74 -10.44 8.04 0.76
N VAL A 75 -9.18 7.61 0.59
CA VAL A 75 -8.58 6.48 1.35
C VAL A 75 -7.95 6.88 2.67
N ARG A 76 -7.75 8.17 2.92
CA ARG A 76 -7.07 8.69 4.12
C ARG A 76 -7.81 8.30 5.40
N GLY A 77 -7.11 7.59 6.31
CA GLY A 77 -7.66 7.17 7.59
C GLY A 77 -8.84 6.19 7.50
N LYS A 78 -8.99 5.48 6.37
CA LYS A 78 -10.04 4.50 6.17
C LYS A 78 -9.49 3.08 6.29
N TYR A 79 -10.31 2.21 6.87
CA TYR A 79 -10.00 0.80 7.07
C TYR A 79 -10.99 -0.07 6.30
N LEU A 80 -10.49 -1.16 5.76
CA LEU A 80 -11.27 -2.25 5.19
C LEU A 80 -11.32 -3.39 6.22
N GLN A 81 -12.53 -3.79 6.59
CA GLN A 81 -12.72 -4.98 7.41
C GLN A 81 -13.17 -6.13 6.50
N TYR A 82 -12.29 -7.12 6.36
CA TYR A 82 -12.54 -8.36 5.64
C TYR A 82 -12.24 -9.54 6.60
N LYS A 83 -11.32 -10.42 6.31
CA LYS A 83 -10.85 -11.45 7.27
C LYS A 83 -10.04 -10.82 8.42
N LYS A 84 -9.42 -9.69 8.16
CA LYS A 84 -8.69 -8.84 9.11
C LYS A 84 -8.97 -7.37 8.82
N THR A 85 -8.72 -6.50 9.78
CA THR A 85 -8.82 -5.05 9.57
C THR A 85 -7.54 -4.53 8.92
N ILE A 86 -7.66 -3.92 7.75
CA ILE A 86 -6.54 -3.44 6.94
C ILE A 86 -6.72 -1.94 6.68
N LEU A 87 -5.68 -1.15 6.87
CA LEU A 87 -5.67 0.25 6.46
C LEU A 87 -5.69 0.31 4.92
N ILE A 88 -6.69 0.94 4.29
CA ILE A 88 -6.81 0.97 2.82
C ILE A 88 -5.54 1.53 2.16
N LYS A 89 -4.90 2.52 2.79
CA LYS A 89 -3.64 3.09 2.30
C LYS A 89 -2.51 2.06 2.19
N SER A 90 -2.49 1.02 3.02
CA SER A 90 -1.45 -0.02 2.96
C SER A 90 -1.60 -0.99 1.78
N LEU A 91 -2.75 -0.98 1.09
CA LEU A 91 -2.96 -1.73 -0.15
C LEU A 91 -2.29 -1.09 -1.38
N PHE A 92 -1.77 0.12 -1.22
CA PHE A 92 -0.94 0.77 -2.23
C PHE A 92 0.53 0.57 -1.88
N SER A 93 1.29 0.05 -2.81
CA SER A 93 2.74 -0.11 -2.67
C SER A 93 3.44 0.38 -3.93
N ALA A 94 4.58 1.06 -3.75
CA ALA A 94 5.43 1.39 -4.87
C ALA A 94 6.11 0.12 -5.38
N PRO A 95 6.22 -0.10 -6.71
CA PRO A 95 7.06 -1.15 -7.24
C PRO A 95 8.50 -0.89 -6.84
N VAL A 96 9.20 -1.94 -6.43
CA VAL A 96 10.66 -1.84 -6.25
C VAL A 96 11.28 -1.71 -7.62
N SER A 97 12.05 -0.64 -7.83
CA SER A 97 12.76 -0.37 -9.08
C SER A 97 13.76 -1.48 -9.37
N SER A 98 13.37 -2.48 -10.14
CA SER A 98 14.32 -3.42 -10.69
C SER A 98 13.89 -3.87 -12.08
N CYS A 99 14.73 -3.57 -13.00
CA CYS A 99 14.86 -4.08 -14.37
C CYS A 99 13.74 -5.00 -14.91
N LYS A 100 13.18 -4.54 -16.03
CA LYS A 100 12.33 -5.26 -17.00
C LYS A 100 10.85 -5.47 -16.63
N LYS A 101 10.03 -5.08 -17.57
CA LYS A 101 8.57 -4.86 -17.57
C LYS A 101 7.66 -6.06 -17.23
N GLU A 102 8.14 -7.19 -16.77
CA GLU A 102 7.30 -8.40 -16.64
C GLU A 102 7.05 -8.91 -15.22
N ASN A 103 7.82 -8.46 -14.21
CA ASN A 103 7.56 -8.87 -12.82
C ASN A 103 7.76 -7.68 -11.85
N GLN A 104 6.75 -6.82 -11.71
CA GLN A 104 6.74 -5.77 -10.69
C GLN A 104 6.47 -6.39 -9.31
N ILE A 105 7.54 -6.60 -8.54
CA ILE A 105 7.46 -7.12 -7.17
C ILE A 105 7.23 -5.96 -6.20
N SER A 106 6.28 -6.08 -5.28
CA SER A 106 6.01 -5.06 -4.27
C SER A 106 7.13 -5.01 -3.21
N SER A 107 7.32 -3.85 -2.58
CA SER A 107 8.30 -3.72 -1.49
C SER A 107 8.02 -4.64 -0.30
N SER A 108 6.77 -4.98 -0.02
CA SER A 108 6.39 -5.94 1.01
C SER A 108 6.79 -7.37 0.64
N ALA A 109 6.62 -7.78 -0.61
CA ALA A 109 7.05 -9.10 -1.07
C ALA A 109 8.58 -9.26 -1.01
N VAL A 110 9.33 -8.19 -1.32
CA VAL A 110 10.80 -8.19 -1.18
C VAL A 110 11.22 -8.32 0.28
N LYS A 111 10.58 -7.59 1.20
CA LYS A 111 10.85 -7.69 2.64
C LYS A 111 10.57 -9.09 3.19
N GLU A 112 9.46 -9.67 2.77
CA GLU A 112 9.09 -11.04 3.17
C GLU A 112 10.12 -12.06 2.68
N LYS A 113 10.54 -11.97 1.42
CA LYS A 113 11.59 -12.83 0.87
C LYS A 113 12.94 -12.62 1.55
N LEU A 114 13.31 -11.37 1.81
CA LEU A 114 14.52 -11.02 2.56
C LEU A 114 14.50 -11.62 3.97
N PHE A 115 13.37 -11.52 4.66
CA PHE A 115 13.19 -12.10 5.99
C PHE A 115 13.36 -13.62 5.96
N GLN A 116 12.75 -14.31 5.00
CA GLN A 116 12.91 -15.76 4.81
C GLN A 116 14.36 -16.16 4.59
N LEU A 117 15.09 -15.45 3.72
CA LEU A 117 16.51 -15.73 3.46
C LEU A 117 17.38 -15.59 4.72
N ILE A 118 17.10 -14.58 5.56
CA ILE A 118 17.84 -14.37 6.80
C ILE A 118 17.48 -15.43 7.86
N GLN A 119 16.22 -15.88 7.90
CA GLN A 119 15.81 -16.96 8.81
C GLN A 119 16.44 -18.32 8.46
N GLN A 120 16.69 -18.56 7.18
CA GLN A 120 17.25 -19.81 6.66
C GLN A 120 18.78 -19.79 6.55
N GLU A 121 19.44 -18.66 6.89
CA GLU A 121 20.89 -18.56 6.77
C GLU A 121 21.62 -19.47 7.79
N GLU A 122 22.38 -20.43 7.32
CA GLU A 122 23.29 -21.22 8.17
C GLU A 122 24.48 -20.37 8.63
N GLN A 123 25.04 -19.57 7.73
CA GLN A 123 26.09 -18.60 7.98
C GLN A 123 25.59 -17.19 7.74
N VAL A 124 25.97 -16.25 8.59
CA VAL A 124 25.53 -14.84 8.49
C VAL A 124 25.99 -14.21 7.18
N LEU A 125 25.03 -13.93 6.31
CA LEU A 125 25.25 -13.34 5.00
C LEU A 125 25.40 -11.81 5.09
N SER A 126 26.24 -11.23 4.23
CA SER A 126 26.34 -9.78 4.07
C SER A 126 25.15 -9.23 3.25
N ASP A 127 24.85 -7.93 3.41
CA ASP A 127 23.82 -7.27 2.61
C ASP A 127 24.08 -7.36 1.08
N GLN A 128 25.35 -7.49 0.69
CA GLN A 128 25.75 -7.72 -0.70
C GLN A 128 25.35 -9.14 -1.15
N LYS A 129 25.63 -10.14 -0.34
CA LYS A 129 25.29 -11.53 -0.67
C LYS A 129 23.79 -11.77 -0.68
N LEU A 130 23.06 -11.11 0.23
CA LEU A 130 21.60 -11.11 0.22
C LEU A 130 21.03 -10.46 -1.04
N ALA A 131 21.64 -9.39 -1.56
CA ALA A 131 21.24 -8.78 -2.83
C ALA A 131 21.47 -9.72 -4.02
N GLU A 132 22.57 -10.48 -4.03
CA GLU A 132 22.87 -11.49 -5.06
C GLU A 132 21.83 -12.62 -5.04
N LEU A 133 21.52 -13.19 -3.87
CA LEU A 133 20.50 -14.26 -3.74
C LEU A 133 19.10 -13.77 -4.12
N LEU A 134 18.77 -12.53 -3.84
CA LEU A 134 17.53 -11.93 -4.29
C LEU A 134 17.52 -11.76 -5.82
N ALA A 135 18.65 -11.37 -6.42
CA ALA A 135 18.79 -11.27 -7.87
C ALA A 135 18.63 -12.62 -8.55
N ASP A 136 19.19 -13.70 -8.00
CA ASP A 136 19.01 -15.08 -8.47
C ASP A 136 17.55 -15.52 -8.42
N SER A 137 16.79 -14.99 -7.46
CA SER A 137 15.33 -15.18 -7.33
C SER A 137 14.51 -14.23 -8.23
N GLY A 138 15.15 -13.49 -9.15
CA GLY A 138 14.50 -12.54 -10.06
C GLY A 138 14.22 -11.16 -9.47
N ILE A 139 14.70 -10.88 -8.24
CA ILE A 139 14.48 -9.62 -7.53
C ILE A 139 15.77 -8.78 -7.55
N GLN A 140 15.95 -7.94 -8.56
CA GLN A 140 17.13 -7.08 -8.65
C GLN A 140 16.98 -5.84 -7.77
N ILE A 141 17.66 -5.81 -6.64
CA ILE A 141 17.74 -4.64 -5.76
C ILE A 141 19.19 -4.34 -5.37
N SER A 142 19.45 -3.08 -5.07
CA SER A 142 20.79 -2.67 -4.65
C SER A 142 21.08 -3.08 -3.21
N ARG A 143 22.36 -3.27 -2.86
CA ARG A 143 22.82 -3.46 -1.47
C ARG A 143 22.24 -2.41 -0.51
N ARG A 144 22.13 -1.13 -0.97
CA ARG A 144 21.56 -0.04 -0.15
C ARG A 144 20.07 -0.28 0.14
N ALA A 145 19.32 -0.82 -0.82
CA ALA A 145 17.91 -1.15 -0.63
C ALA A 145 17.75 -2.35 0.33
N VAL A 146 18.62 -3.36 0.24
CA VAL A 146 18.65 -4.49 1.19
C VAL A 146 18.90 -3.99 2.62
N ALA A 147 19.93 -3.14 2.83
CA ALA A 147 20.22 -2.56 4.13
C ALA A 147 19.03 -1.77 4.70
N LYS A 148 18.37 -0.95 3.86
CA LYS A 148 17.16 -0.20 4.25
C LYS A 148 16.03 -1.14 4.69
N TYR A 149 15.69 -2.15 3.89
CA TYR A 149 14.62 -3.09 4.20
C TYR A 149 14.91 -3.93 5.43
N ARG A 150 16.17 -4.35 5.62
CA ARG A 150 16.62 -5.04 6.82
C ARG A 150 16.39 -4.19 8.08
N THR A 151 16.81 -2.91 8.04
CA THR A 151 16.59 -1.97 9.15
C THR A 151 15.08 -1.75 9.42
N GLU A 152 14.25 -1.62 8.39
CA GLU A 152 12.80 -1.49 8.53
C GLU A 152 12.14 -2.76 9.13
N LEU A 153 12.77 -3.92 8.98
CA LEU A 153 12.35 -5.19 9.60
C LEU A 153 12.92 -5.36 11.03
N GLY A 154 13.70 -4.41 11.54
CA GLY A 154 14.34 -4.51 12.85
C GLY A 154 15.46 -5.54 12.93
N ILE A 155 16.03 -5.97 11.80
CA ILE A 155 17.07 -6.99 11.76
C ILE A 155 18.46 -6.32 11.83
N PRO A 156 19.35 -6.75 12.76
CA PRO A 156 20.68 -6.17 12.91
C PRO A 156 21.59 -6.45 11.72
N ASP A 157 22.66 -5.69 11.57
CA ASP A 157 23.62 -5.87 10.49
C ASP A 157 24.38 -7.21 10.58
N SER A 158 25.15 -7.54 9.55
CA SER A 158 25.87 -8.81 9.49
C SER A 158 26.95 -8.96 10.57
N ARG A 159 27.49 -7.86 11.12
CA ARG A 159 28.47 -7.90 12.20
C ARG A 159 27.78 -8.19 13.53
N GLU A 160 26.72 -7.48 13.83
CA GLU A 160 25.90 -7.70 15.03
C GLU A 160 25.27 -9.10 15.04
N ARG A 161 24.76 -9.60 13.90
CA ARG A 161 24.22 -10.96 13.80
C ARG A 161 25.27 -12.04 14.06
N ARG A 162 26.52 -11.83 13.62
CA ARG A 162 27.63 -12.75 13.96
C ARG A 162 27.90 -12.77 15.45
N GLN A 163 27.95 -11.60 16.09
CA GLN A 163 28.17 -11.51 17.53
C GLN A 163 27.07 -12.23 18.32
N LEU A 164 25.79 -12.04 17.91
CA LEU A 164 24.65 -12.71 18.53
C LEU A 164 24.72 -14.24 18.38
N LYS A 165 25.11 -14.76 17.20
CA LYS A 165 25.32 -16.21 16.99
C LYS A 165 26.43 -16.78 17.86
N PHE A 166 27.52 -16.06 18.07
CA PHE A 166 28.61 -16.48 18.97
C PHE A 166 28.19 -16.55 20.44
N LEU A 167 27.21 -15.76 20.87
CA LEU A 167 26.71 -15.75 22.25
C LEU A 167 25.66 -16.85 22.52
N THR A 168 25.11 -17.47 21.48
CA THR A 168 24.06 -18.50 21.57
C THR A 168 24.52 -19.91 21.17
N SER A 169 25.77 -20.08 20.78
CA SER A 169 26.47 -21.37 20.55
C SER A 169 27.36 -21.75 21.72
#